data_6bbfef7aa801618b3f704d9551023c17
#
_entry.id   6bbfef7aa801618b3f704d9551023c17
#
_cell.length_a   1.000
_cell.length_b   1.000
_cell.length_c   1.000
_cell.angle_alpha   90.00
_cell.angle_beta   90.00
_cell.angle_gamma   90.00
#
_symmetry.space_group_name_H-M   'P 1'
#
loop_
_entity.id
_entity.type
_entity.pdbx_description
1 polymer ?
#
loop_
_entity_poly.entity_id
_entity_poly.type
_entity_poly.pdbx_seq_one_letter_code
_entity_poly.pdbx_strand_id
1 'polypeptide(L)'
;MMSKNNTYFENLKRIGHDWEAARVERQARKQQIIDTLGWDSDELKAWYEEDAAAKFPFESGVSKAYRAWANSISRKEAELEMDDFLWEKEVRDFVEALRSAGLETFVYTNQSTAVMENLHAFAAQGCRMTGLCTITRQETRWGEEEPYEVQGIRFSLS
;
A
#
# COMPACT_ATOMS: atom_id res chain seq x y z
N MET A 1 -5.25 -4.77 18.97
CA MET A 1 -4.40 -5.12 17.83
C MET A 1 -5.27 -5.38 16.60
N MET A 2 -4.88 -4.87 15.49
CA MET A 2 -5.59 -5.05 14.22
C MET A 2 -5.55 -6.51 13.76
N SER A 3 -6.66 -7.01 13.20
CA SER A 3 -6.75 -8.39 12.73
C SER A 3 -5.88 -8.64 11.50
N LYS A 4 -5.12 -9.75 11.52
CA LYS A 4 -4.40 -10.27 10.35
C LYS A 4 -5.33 -10.92 9.34
N ASN A 5 -6.56 -11.26 9.73
CA ASN A 5 -7.54 -11.98 8.91
C ASN A 5 -8.48 -10.99 8.23
N ASN A 6 -7.94 -10.12 7.38
CA ASN A 6 -8.74 -9.22 6.57
C ASN A 6 -8.83 -9.75 5.16
N THR A 7 -10.02 -10.22 4.78
CA THR A 7 -10.26 -10.88 3.47
C THR A 7 -9.90 -9.96 2.31
N TYR A 8 -10.25 -8.69 2.38
CA TYR A 8 -9.95 -7.73 1.31
C TYR A 8 -8.43 -7.60 1.10
N PHE A 9 -7.68 -7.33 2.17
CA PHE A 9 -6.23 -7.16 2.07
C PHE A 9 -5.49 -8.48 1.78
N GLU A 10 -5.98 -9.60 2.28
CA GLU A 10 -5.42 -10.92 1.96
C GLU A 10 -5.60 -11.25 0.48
N ASN A 11 -6.73 -10.87 -0.15
CA ASN A 11 -6.92 -11.00 -1.59
C ASN A 11 -5.94 -10.12 -2.38
N LEU A 12 -5.73 -8.87 -1.96
CA LEU A 12 -4.75 -8.00 -2.60
C LEU A 12 -3.34 -8.58 -2.52
N LYS A 13 -2.99 -9.15 -1.37
CA LYS A 13 -1.70 -9.83 -1.17
C LYS A 13 -1.51 -10.97 -2.16
N ARG A 14 -2.52 -11.82 -2.31
CA ARG A 14 -2.48 -12.95 -3.24
C ARG A 14 -2.32 -12.48 -4.69
N ILE A 15 -3.13 -11.50 -5.10
CA ILE A 15 -3.06 -10.94 -6.47
C ILE A 15 -1.68 -10.32 -6.73
N GLY A 16 -1.13 -9.60 -5.76
CA GLY A 16 0.21 -9.01 -5.86
C GLY A 16 1.32 -10.07 -5.98
N HIS A 17 1.22 -11.16 -5.22
CA HIS A 17 2.16 -12.28 -5.32
C HIS A 17 2.07 -12.97 -6.67
N ASP A 18 0.86 -13.19 -7.19
CA ASP A 18 0.66 -13.81 -8.51
C ASP A 18 1.23 -12.94 -9.63
N TRP A 19 1.03 -11.62 -9.53
CA TRP A 19 1.59 -10.67 -10.49
C TRP A 19 3.12 -10.69 -10.46
N GLU A 20 3.72 -10.70 -9.27
CA GLU A 20 5.18 -10.73 -9.08
C GLU A 20 5.76 -12.04 -9.62
N ALA A 21 5.12 -13.18 -9.38
CA ALA A 21 5.54 -14.46 -9.92
C ALA A 21 5.53 -14.45 -11.46
N ALA A 22 4.48 -13.90 -12.07
CA ALA A 22 4.39 -13.74 -13.52
C ALA A 22 5.48 -12.80 -14.07
N ARG A 23 5.79 -11.73 -13.33
CA ARG A 23 6.87 -10.80 -13.70
C ARG A 23 8.23 -11.51 -13.70
N VAL A 24 8.51 -12.31 -12.68
CA VAL A 24 9.76 -13.09 -12.58
C VAL A 24 9.88 -14.06 -13.76
N GLU A 25 8.80 -14.76 -14.12
CA GLU A 25 8.78 -15.65 -15.28
C GLU A 25 9.03 -14.90 -16.60
N ARG A 26 8.43 -13.72 -16.76
CA ARG A 26 8.69 -12.90 -17.96
C ARG A 26 10.15 -12.48 -18.04
N GLN A 27 10.77 -12.08 -16.93
CA GLN A 27 12.19 -11.72 -16.92
C GLN A 27 13.10 -12.91 -17.24
N ALA A 28 12.78 -14.10 -16.75
CA ALA A 28 13.52 -15.32 -17.08
C ALA A 28 13.41 -15.64 -18.58
N ARG A 29 12.23 -15.49 -19.17
CA ARG A 29 12.00 -15.70 -20.61
C ARG A 29 12.77 -14.68 -21.45
N LYS A 30 12.83 -13.43 -21.01
CA LYS A 30 13.64 -12.39 -21.66
C LYS A 30 15.11 -12.82 -21.75
N GLN A 31 15.66 -13.29 -20.64
CA GLN A 31 17.06 -13.72 -20.60
C GLN A 31 17.31 -14.91 -21.55
N GLN A 32 16.40 -15.86 -21.60
CA GLN A 32 16.48 -16.99 -22.55
C GLN A 32 16.46 -16.53 -24.01
N ILE A 33 15.60 -15.56 -24.35
CA ILE A 33 15.53 -14.99 -25.70
C ILE A 33 16.87 -14.33 -26.05
N ILE A 34 17.42 -13.52 -25.15
CA ILE A 34 18.71 -12.84 -25.36
C ILE A 34 19.83 -13.85 -25.53
N ASP A 35 19.90 -14.87 -24.69
CA ASP A 35 20.95 -15.89 -24.73
C ASP A 35 20.89 -16.75 -25.99
N THR A 36 19.70 -16.98 -26.53
CA THR A 36 19.49 -17.86 -27.69
C THR A 36 19.51 -17.09 -29.01
N LEU A 37 18.85 -15.94 -29.07
CA LEU A 37 18.60 -15.20 -30.33
C LEU A 37 19.30 -13.83 -30.39
N GLY A 38 19.89 -13.37 -29.27
CA GLY A 38 20.55 -12.07 -29.18
C GLY A 38 19.58 -10.91 -28.97
N TRP A 39 20.10 -9.69 -29.12
CA TRP A 39 19.37 -8.47 -28.74
C TRP A 39 18.46 -7.91 -29.84
N ASP A 40 18.58 -8.39 -31.07
CA ASP A 40 17.89 -7.83 -32.26
C ASP A 40 16.80 -8.76 -32.82
N SER A 41 16.31 -9.72 -32.02
CA SER A 41 15.31 -10.66 -32.49
C SER A 41 13.89 -10.07 -32.45
N ASP A 42 13.01 -10.56 -33.33
CA ASP A 42 11.59 -10.21 -33.33
C ASP A 42 10.91 -10.72 -32.04
N GLU A 43 11.37 -11.85 -31.51
CA GLU A 43 10.91 -12.43 -30.27
C GLU A 43 11.16 -11.49 -29.09
N LEU A 44 12.32 -10.81 -29.04
CA LEU A 44 12.62 -9.85 -27.99
C LEU A 44 11.73 -8.60 -28.11
N LYS A 45 11.47 -8.14 -29.32
CA LYS A 45 10.56 -7.01 -29.56
C LYS A 45 9.14 -7.35 -29.08
N ALA A 46 8.65 -8.55 -29.38
CA ALA A 46 7.35 -9.03 -28.91
C ALA A 46 7.32 -9.12 -27.38
N TRP A 47 8.42 -9.53 -26.76
CA TRP A 47 8.52 -9.56 -25.29
C TRP A 47 8.37 -8.16 -24.68
N TYR A 48 9.03 -7.14 -25.25
CA TYR A 48 8.90 -5.76 -24.76
C TYR A 48 7.47 -5.22 -24.88
N GLU A 49 6.77 -5.57 -25.96
CA GLU A 49 5.37 -5.19 -26.13
C GLU A 49 4.46 -5.85 -25.07
N GLU A 50 4.67 -7.14 -24.82
CA GLU A 50 3.94 -7.89 -23.80
C GLU A 50 4.20 -7.32 -22.40
N ASP A 51 5.47 -7.04 -22.07
CA ASP A 51 5.86 -6.51 -20.76
C ASP A 51 5.29 -5.11 -20.53
N ALA A 52 5.31 -4.26 -21.56
CA ALA A 52 4.73 -2.91 -21.50
C ALA A 52 3.20 -2.95 -21.28
N ALA A 53 2.52 -3.98 -21.79
CA ALA A 53 1.08 -4.18 -21.59
C ALA A 53 0.74 -4.78 -20.22
N ALA A 54 1.69 -5.41 -19.54
CA ALA A 54 1.50 -6.05 -18.24
C ALA A 54 1.58 -5.00 -17.14
N LYS A 55 0.42 -4.44 -16.78
CA LYS A 55 0.32 -3.39 -15.75
C LYS A 55 0.19 -4.00 -14.36
N PHE A 56 0.73 -3.29 -13.36
CA PHE A 56 0.47 -3.63 -11.97
C PHE A 56 -1.03 -3.56 -11.70
N PRO A 57 -1.62 -4.55 -10.99
CA PRO A 57 -3.08 -4.70 -10.92
C PRO A 57 -3.81 -3.69 -10.04
N PHE A 58 -3.08 -2.87 -9.27
CA PHE A 58 -3.70 -1.93 -8.34
C PHE A 58 -3.29 -0.49 -8.64
N GLU A 59 -4.24 0.44 -8.48
CA GLU A 59 -3.93 1.85 -8.43
C GLU A 59 -3.06 2.17 -7.20
N SER A 60 -2.27 3.24 -7.28
CA SER A 60 -1.31 3.58 -6.23
C SER A 60 -1.96 3.85 -4.86
N GLY A 61 -3.17 4.40 -4.84
CA GLY A 61 -3.93 4.61 -3.59
C GLY A 61 -4.30 3.30 -2.91
N VAL A 62 -4.70 2.29 -3.69
CA VAL A 62 -4.98 0.93 -3.18
C VAL A 62 -3.71 0.28 -2.64
N SER A 63 -2.60 0.41 -3.37
CA SER A 63 -1.30 -0.12 -2.93
C SER A 63 -0.84 0.51 -1.62
N LYS A 64 -1.05 1.81 -1.44
CA LYS A 64 -0.72 2.52 -0.19
C LYS A 64 -1.61 2.06 0.97
N ALA A 65 -2.89 1.80 0.72
CA ALA A 65 -3.79 1.23 1.73
C ALA A 65 -3.33 -0.16 2.18
N TYR A 66 -2.99 -1.03 1.23
CA TYR A 66 -2.45 -2.36 1.54
C TYR A 66 -1.15 -2.27 2.35
N ARG A 67 -0.23 -1.39 1.93
CA ARG A 67 1.05 -1.21 2.63
C ARG A 67 0.83 -0.69 4.06
N ALA A 68 -0.09 0.26 4.23
CA ALA A 68 -0.44 0.77 5.55
C ALA A 68 -0.99 -0.34 6.46
N TRP A 69 -1.87 -1.18 5.93
CA TRP A 69 -2.39 -2.34 6.65
C TRP A 69 -1.28 -3.33 7.04
N ALA A 70 -0.44 -3.72 6.09
CA ALA A 70 0.66 -4.67 6.33
C ALA A 70 1.66 -4.13 7.36
N ASN A 71 2.02 -2.85 7.28
CA ASN A 71 2.91 -2.21 8.24
C ASN A 71 2.29 -2.14 9.63
N SER A 72 1.01 -1.81 9.72
CA SER A 72 0.31 -1.75 11.01
C SER A 72 0.20 -3.11 11.67
N ILE A 73 -0.02 -4.18 10.91
CA ILE A 73 0.03 -5.56 11.42
C ILE A 73 1.44 -5.88 11.94
N SER A 74 2.47 -5.56 11.16
CA SER A 74 3.87 -5.81 11.53
C SER A 74 4.27 -5.07 12.82
N ARG A 75 3.77 -3.86 13.00
CA ARG A 75 4.02 -3.02 14.19
C ARG A 75 3.10 -3.33 15.36
N LYS A 76 2.20 -4.31 15.21
CA LYS A 76 1.22 -4.73 16.23
C LYS A 76 0.33 -3.57 16.71
N GLU A 77 -0.05 -2.70 15.79
CA GLU A 77 -0.90 -1.55 16.10
C GLU A 77 -2.37 -1.97 16.29
N ALA A 78 -3.08 -1.20 17.09
CA ALA A 78 -4.50 -1.45 17.34
C ALA A 78 -5.38 -1.00 16.17
N GLU A 79 -4.97 0.05 15.46
CA GLU A 79 -5.68 0.64 14.33
C GLU A 79 -4.74 0.75 13.13
N LEU A 80 -5.32 0.87 11.92
CA LEU A 80 -4.51 1.15 10.74
C LEU A 80 -3.88 2.54 10.85
N GLU A 81 -2.59 2.59 10.70
CA GLU A 81 -1.81 3.82 10.66
C GLU A 81 -1.39 4.15 9.23
N MET A 82 -1.70 5.37 8.77
CA MET A 82 -1.21 5.90 7.51
C MET A 82 -0.10 6.92 7.78
N ASP A 83 1.14 6.51 7.61
CA ASP A 83 2.33 7.32 7.87
C ASP A 83 2.95 7.93 6.61
N ASP A 84 2.41 7.61 5.44
CA ASP A 84 2.87 8.12 4.15
C ASP A 84 1.95 9.26 3.66
N PHE A 85 2.47 10.11 2.78
CA PHE A 85 1.64 11.10 2.11
C PHE A 85 0.84 10.47 0.96
N LEU A 86 -0.25 11.13 0.58
CA LEU A 86 -1.07 10.74 -0.55
C LEU A 86 -1.14 11.90 -1.55
N TRP A 87 -0.95 11.61 -2.83
CA TRP A 87 -1.31 12.56 -3.87
C TRP A 87 -2.83 12.67 -3.92
N GLU A 88 -3.34 13.84 -4.31
CA GLU A 88 -4.79 14.08 -4.36
C GLU A 88 -5.55 12.95 -5.10
N LYS A 89 -5.03 12.51 -6.24
CA LYS A 89 -5.61 11.41 -7.03
C LYS A 89 -5.61 10.05 -6.34
N GLU A 90 -4.75 9.85 -5.33
CA GLU A 90 -4.64 8.60 -4.59
C GLU A 90 -5.63 8.51 -3.42
N VAL A 91 -6.10 9.64 -2.93
CA VAL A 91 -6.89 9.70 -1.69
C VAL A 91 -8.21 8.95 -1.84
N ARG A 92 -8.92 9.12 -2.95
CA ARG A 92 -10.18 8.40 -3.19
C ARG A 92 -9.99 6.90 -3.15
N ASP A 93 -9.02 6.39 -3.88
CA ASP A 93 -8.76 4.95 -3.97
C ASP A 93 -8.29 4.39 -2.62
N PHE A 94 -7.47 5.14 -1.89
CA PHE A 94 -7.07 4.80 -0.53
C PHE A 94 -8.28 4.66 0.41
N VAL A 95 -9.15 5.67 0.45
CA VAL A 95 -10.33 5.67 1.32
C VAL A 95 -11.30 4.55 0.93
N GLU A 96 -11.56 4.36 -0.37
CA GLU A 96 -12.42 3.27 -0.86
C GLU A 96 -11.86 1.89 -0.49
N ALA A 97 -10.54 1.72 -0.56
CA ALA A 97 -9.89 0.46 -0.15
C ALA A 97 -10.13 0.18 1.34
N LEU A 98 -9.94 1.18 2.20
CA LEU A 98 -10.19 1.01 3.63
C LEU A 98 -11.66 0.67 3.93
N ARG A 99 -12.58 1.32 3.26
CA ARG A 99 -14.01 1.02 3.38
C ARG A 99 -14.35 -0.37 2.88
N SER A 100 -13.80 -0.77 1.75
CA SER A 100 -13.95 -2.12 1.19
C SER A 100 -13.41 -3.20 2.11
N ALA A 101 -12.36 -2.88 2.86
CA ALA A 101 -11.78 -3.76 3.87
C ALA A 101 -12.63 -3.85 5.15
N GLY A 102 -13.70 -3.06 5.26
CA GLY A 102 -14.57 -3.04 6.44
C GLY A 102 -14.00 -2.26 7.61
N LEU A 103 -13.00 -1.41 7.39
CA LEU A 103 -12.44 -0.59 8.46
C LEU A 103 -13.36 0.60 8.76
N GLU A 104 -13.46 0.96 10.02
CA GLU A 104 -14.28 2.08 10.48
C GLU A 104 -13.46 3.35 10.73
N THR A 105 -12.17 3.18 11.05
CA THR A 105 -11.26 4.27 11.40
C THR A 105 -9.88 4.05 10.83
N PHE A 106 -9.11 5.12 10.75
CA PHE A 106 -7.66 5.06 10.56
C PHE A 106 -6.99 6.24 11.27
N VAL A 107 -5.70 6.13 11.54
CA VAL A 107 -4.91 7.18 12.17
C VAL A 107 -3.89 7.70 11.15
N TYR A 108 -3.90 9.00 10.93
CA TYR A 108 -2.97 9.66 10.02
C TYR A 108 -1.83 10.28 10.81
N THR A 109 -0.59 9.86 10.55
CA THR A 109 0.60 10.27 11.30
C THR A 109 1.67 10.93 10.43
N ASN A 110 1.40 11.09 9.13
CA ASN A 110 2.33 11.72 8.21
C ASN A 110 2.60 13.17 8.64
N GLN A 111 3.88 13.58 8.63
CA GLN A 111 4.32 14.91 9.01
C GLN A 111 5.02 15.66 7.87
N SER A 112 4.78 15.26 6.63
CA SER A 112 5.33 15.92 5.45
C SER A 112 4.63 17.26 5.17
N THR A 113 5.13 18.01 4.21
CA THR A 113 4.51 19.25 3.76
C THR A 113 3.12 19.05 3.13
N ALA A 114 2.76 17.82 2.75
CA ALA A 114 1.46 17.48 2.17
C ALA A 114 0.35 17.25 3.19
N VAL A 115 0.61 17.40 4.49
CA VAL A 115 -0.37 17.10 5.55
C VAL A 115 -1.69 17.84 5.33
N MET A 116 -1.65 19.15 5.15
CA MET A 116 -2.88 19.95 5.00
C MET A 116 -3.68 19.55 3.77
N GLU A 117 -3.02 19.29 2.65
CA GLU A 117 -3.68 18.81 1.43
C GLU A 117 -4.36 17.46 1.66
N ASN A 118 -3.70 16.55 2.37
CA ASN A 118 -4.25 15.24 2.68
C ASN A 118 -5.46 15.34 3.63
N LEU A 119 -5.40 16.18 4.66
CA LEU A 119 -6.53 16.38 5.57
C LEU A 119 -7.77 16.88 4.83
N HIS A 120 -7.61 17.87 3.96
CA HIS A 120 -8.70 18.36 3.11
C HIS A 120 -9.23 17.30 2.15
N ALA A 121 -8.35 16.51 1.56
CA ALA A 121 -8.73 15.45 0.63
C ALA A 121 -9.49 14.33 1.35
N PHE A 122 -9.10 13.94 2.56
CA PHE A 122 -9.86 12.98 3.37
C PHE A 122 -11.26 13.51 3.68
N ALA A 123 -11.38 14.77 4.06
CA ALA A 123 -12.68 15.39 4.30
C ALA A 123 -13.55 15.40 3.04
N ALA A 124 -12.98 15.67 1.87
CA ALA A 124 -13.68 15.64 0.58
C ALA A 124 -14.20 14.23 0.23
N GLN A 125 -13.54 13.17 0.74
CA GLN A 125 -14.00 11.79 0.56
C GLN A 125 -14.94 11.33 1.69
N GLY A 126 -15.43 12.24 2.50
CA GLY A 126 -16.41 11.94 3.55
C GLY A 126 -15.82 11.42 4.85
N CYS A 127 -14.52 11.45 5.02
CA CYS A 127 -13.88 11.09 6.28
C CYS A 127 -14.04 12.22 7.30
N ARG A 128 -14.33 11.87 8.56
CA ARG A 128 -14.46 12.86 9.63
C ARG A 128 -13.28 12.77 10.58
N MET A 129 -12.65 13.89 10.84
CA MET A 129 -11.65 14.01 11.89
C MET A 129 -12.35 13.88 13.25
N THR A 130 -11.98 12.85 14.01
CA THR A 130 -12.59 12.60 15.33
C THR A 130 -11.75 13.13 16.49
N GLY A 131 -10.47 13.38 16.26
CA GLY A 131 -9.62 14.02 17.26
C GLY A 131 -8.14 13.71 17.07
N LEU A 132 -7.34 14.37 17.87
CA LEU A 132 -5.94 14.05 18.02
C LEU A 132 -5.79 12.80 18.89
N CYS A 133 -4.80 11.99 18.57
CA CYS A 133 -4.54 10.77 19.32
C CYS A 133 -3.06 10.45 19.37
N THR A 134 -2.71 9.51 20.23
CA THR A 134 -1.37 8.93 20.33
C THR A 134 -1.51 7.44 20.13
N ILE A 135 -0.70 6.88 19.23
CA ILE A 135 -0.66 5.44 18.99
C ILE A 135 0.68 4.87 19.42
N THR A 136 0.71 3.57 19.70
CA THR A 136 1.92 2.86 20.08
C THR A 136 2.35 1.95 18.94
N ARG A 137 3.61 2.08 18.52
CA ARG A 137 4.26 1.19 17.56
C ARG A 137 5.21 0.26 18.28
N GLN A 138 5.26 -0.99 17.82
CA GLN A 138 6.32 -1.94 18.21
C GLN A 138 7.32 -1.97 17.07
N GLU A 139 8.49 -1.41 17.29
CA GLU A 139 9.57 -1.43 16.30
C GLU A 139 10.85 -2.03 16.89
N THR A 140 11.60 -2.73 16.04
CA THR A 140 12.91 -3.23 16.41
C THR A 140 13.93 -2.13 16.18
N ARG A 141 14.53 -1.64 17.28
CA ARG A 141 15.64 -0.68 17.24
C ARG A 141 16.85 -1.30 17.90
N TRP A 142 18.00 -1.25 17.21
CA TRP A 142 19.27 -1.78 17.74
C TRP A 142 19.20 -3.25 18.17
N GLY A 143 18.37 -4.06 17.48
CA GLY A 143 18.15 -5.46 17.81
C GLY A 143 17.18 -5.72 18.96
N GLU A 144 16.61 -4.68 19.55
CA GLU A 144 15.60 -4.76 20.61
C GLU A 144 14.25 -4.28 20.12
N GLU A 145 13.18 -4.96 20.54
CA GLU A 145 11.81 -4.58 20.24
C GLU A 145 11.31 -3.64 21.34
N GLU A 146 11.27 -2.33 21.04
CA GLU A 146 10.80 -1.32 21.98
C GLU A 146 9.52 -0.67 21.48
N PRO A 147 8.49 -0.50 22.36
CA PRO A 147 7.33 0.32 22.02
C PRO A 147 7.70 1.80 22.05
N TYR A 148 7.18 2.57 21.08
CA TYR A 148 7.27 4.02 21.16
C TYR A 148 5.98 4.67 20.67
N GLU A 149 5.73 5.88 21.14
CA GLU A 149 4.50 6.60 20.88
C GLU A 149 4.64 7.55 19.69
N VAL A 150 3.58 7.63 18.88
CA VAL A 150 3.48 8.52 17.75
C VAL A 150 2.18 9.32 17.84
N GLN A 151 2.27 10.61 17.64
CA GLN A 151 1.10 11.49 17.60
C GLN A 151 0.45 11.46 16.21
N GLY A 152 -0.86 11.43 16.18
CA GLY A 152 -1.62 11.39 14.95
C GLY A 152 -3.00 12.01 15.06
N ILE A 153 -3.74 11.93 13.97
CA ILE A 153 -5.11 12.40 13.84
C ILE A 153 -5.97 11.20 13.48
N ARG A 154 -7.00 10.93 14.26
CA ARG A 154 -7.94 9.85 13.97
C ARG A 154 -9.06 10.34 13.07
N PHE A 155 -9.36 9.54 12.06
CA PHE A 155 -10.46 9.75 11.14
C PHE A 155 -11.47 8.61 11.24
N SER A 156 -12.75 8.96 11.13
CA SER A 156 -13.84 8.02 10.90
C SER A 156 -14.09 7.90 9.39
N LEU A 157 -14.26 6.68 8.92
CA LEU A 157 -14.59 6.36 7.52
C LEU A 157 -16.10 6.32 7.28
N SER A 158 -16.88 6.33 8.34
CA SER A 158 -18.35 6.31 8.27
C SER A 158 -18.95 7.71 8.18
#